data_6d222dcd40c0ba25ebba850292919c4f
#
_entry.id   6d222dcd40c0ba25ebba850292919c4f
#
_cell.length_a   1.000
_cell.length_b   1.000
_cell.length_c   1.000
_cell.angle_alpha   90.00
_cell.angle_beta   90.00
_cell.angle_gamma   90.00
#
_symmetry.space_group_name_H-M   'P 1'
#
loop_
_entity.id
_entity.type
_entity.pdbx_description
1 polymer ?
#
loop_
_entity_poly.entity_id
_entity_poly.type
_entity_poly.pdbx_seq_one_letter_code
_entity_poly.pdbx_strand_id
1 'polypeptide(L)'
;MTRRAARATLNVMTTKSLLLTEFGGSVSADVDAPADDVFALLTDTSRLPEWNARIRRVLEPAPAPLAPGVEWLVQMQVAGARWPSRSTAVTCDPGQRVFEHTSRSDDGNPARALWRWQVTPIPAQRSRIEVSWHVSPRTFWRRALFGKLRRRQMGDEVPDSLRALGALLARPSAVGTVED
;
A
#
# COMPACT_ATOMS: atom_id res chain seq x y z
N MET A 1 2.85 29.46 13.44
CA MET A 1 2.13 28.33 12.78
C MET A 1 3.09 27.14 12.70
N THR A 2 3.01 26.26 13.68
CA THR A 2 3.94 25.15 13.83
C THR A 2 3.39 23.93 13.08
N ARG A 3 4.05 23.54 12.01
CA ARG A 3 3.74 22.31 11.26
C ARG A 3 3.98 21.10 12.17
N ARG A 4 2.90 20.49 12.63
CA ARG A 4 2.95 19.22 13.36
C ARG A 4 3.18 18.11 12.33
N ALA A 5 4.39 17.60 12.27
CA ALA A 5 4.72 16.42 11.44
C ALA A 5 3.91 15.21 11.92
N ALA A 6 3.32 14.48 10.98
CA ALA A 6 2.64 13.22 11.24
C ALA A 6 3.63 12.25 11.90
N ARG A 7 3.33 11.82 13.13
CA ARG A 7 4.13 10.82 13.86
C ARG A 7 3.68 9.44 13.41
N ALA A 8 4.45 8.79 12.58
CA ALA A 8 4.30 7.37 12.29
C ALA A 8 4.84 6.57 13.48
N THR A 9 3.99 5.80 14.13
CA THR A 9 4.41 4.88 15.20
C THR A 9 4.68 3.52 14.57
N LEU A 10 5.95 3.13 14.52
CA LEU A 10 6.38 1.85 13.96
C LEU A 10 6.30 0.77 15.05
N ASN A 11 5.27 -0.06 15.01
CA ASN A 11 5.18 -1.26 15.83
C ASN A 11 5.54 -2.48 14.95
N VAL A 12 6.79 -2.91 15.01
CA VAL A 12 7.25 -4.12 14.33
C VAL A 12 7.07 -5.31 15.26
N MET A 13 5.96 -6.00 15.16
CA MET A 13 5.80 -7.32 15.77
C MET A 13 6.51 -8.37 14.91
N THR A 14 7.64 -8.88 15.39
CA THR A 14 8.41 -9.93 14.73
C THR A 14 8.03 -11.29 15.30
N THR A 15 7.22 -12.05 14.58
CA THR A 15 7.04 -13.47 14.88
C THR A 15 8.18 -14.26 14.26
N LYS A 16 9.08 -14.80 15.08
CA LYS A 16 10.16 -15.70 14.65
C LYS A 16 9.61 -17.10 14.47
N SER A 17 9.41 -17.54 13.24
CA SER A 17 9.35 -18.97 12.89
C SER A 17 10.70 -19.37 12.31
N LEU A 18 11.33 -20.38 12.91
CA LEU A 18 12.75 -20.75 12.67
C LEU A 18 12.99 -21.58 11.40
N LEU A 19 11.96 -21.97 10.65
CA LEU A 19 12.12 -22.90 9.52
C LEU A 19 11.44 -22.47 8.21
N LEU A 20 10.62 -21.41 8.19
CA LEU A 20 9.98 -20.93 6.97
C LEU A 20 10.10 -19.42 6.94
N THR A 21 10.73 -18.91 5.93
CA THR A 21 11.06 -17.50 5.74
C THR A 21 9.86 -16.64 5.32
N GLU A 22 8.73 -16.87 5.95
CA GLU A 22 7.61 -15.94 5.90
C GLU A 22 7.92 -14.76 6.80
N PHE A 23 7.63 -13.57 6.35
CA PHE A 23 7.76 -12.36 7.14
C PHE A 23 6.60 -11.43 6.88
N GLY A 24 6.22 -10.71 7.89
CA GLY A 24 5.18 -9.71 7.83
C GLY A 24 5.50 -8.52 8.70
N GLY A 25 4.63 -7.54 8.64
CA GLY A 25 4.71 -6.35 9.45
C GLY A 25 3.41 -5.58 9.39
N SER A 26 3.31 -4.56 10.21
CA SER A 26 2.23 -3.59 10.18
C SER A 26 2.75 -2.19 10.48
N VAL A 27 2.07 -1.21 9.91
CA VAL A 27 2.33 0.21 10.13
C VAL A 27 1.01 0.94 10.21
N SER A 28 0.92 1.96 11.04
CA SER A 28 -0.22 2.87 11.07
C SER A 28 0.23 4.32 10.91
N ALA A 29 -0.63 5.13 10.30
CA ALA A 29 -0.44 6.57 10.18
C ALA A 29 -1.78 7.29 10.30
N ASP A 30 -1.76 8.45 10.96
CA ASP A 30 -2.90 9.37 10.95
C ASP A 30 -2.73 10.37 9.80
N VAL A 31 -3.81 10.61 9.07
CA VAL A 31 -3.88 11.57 7.96
C VAL A 31 -4.99 12.59 8.19
N ASP A 32 -4.78 13.81 7.73
CA ASP A 32 -5.72 14.90 7.85
C ASP A 32 -6.68 14.92 6.64
N ALA A 33 -7.51 13.86 6.55
CA ALA A 33 -8.52 13.68 5.53
C ALA A 33 -9.65 12.75 6.01
N PRO A 34 -10.89 12.90 5.49
CA PRO A 34 -11.99 12.00 5.76
C PRO A 34 -11.71 10.57 5.35
N ALA A 35 -12.23 9.60 6.09
CA ALA A 35 -11.94 8.18 5.86
C ALA A 35 -12.42 7.67 4.50
N ASP A 36 -13.50 8.23 3.98
CA ASP A 36 -14.04 7.85 2.66
C ASP A 36 -13.13 8.35 1.53
N ASP A 37 -12.56 9.56 1.64
CA ASP A 37 -11.62 10.09 0.66
C ASP A 37 -10.31 9.29 0.66
N VAL A 38 -9.85 8.90 1.85
CA VAL A 38 -8.67 8.03 2.01
C VAL A 38 -8.94 6.67 1.35
N PHE A 39 -10.09 6.06 1.64
CA PHE A 39 -10.43 4.75 1.09
C PHE A 39 -10.62 4.79 -0.43
N ALA A 40 -11.26 5.84 -0.95
CA ALA A 40 -11.40 6.04 -2.40
C ALA A 40 -10.03 6.13 -3.10
N LEU A 41 -9.08 6.90 -2.52
CA LEU A 41 -7.72 6.99 -3.08
C LEU A 41 -6.96 5.66 -3.00
N LEU A 42 -7.10 4.90 -1.91
CA LEU A 42 -6.46 3.59 -1.73
C LEU A 42 -6.94 2.56 -2.75
N THR A 43 -8.21 2.60 -3.13
CA THR A 43 -8.85 1.64 -4.05
C THR A 43 -8.83 2.09 -5.51
N ASP A 44 -8.42 3.32 -5.79
CA ASP A 44 -8.20 3.79 -7.16
C ASP A 44 -6.82 3.33 -7.66
N THR A 45 -6.82 2.20 -8.36
CA THR A 45 -5.58 1.60 -8.86
C THR A 45 -4.88 2.44 -9.92
N SER A 46 -5.59 3.35 -10.60
CA SER A 46 -5.01 4.24 -11.60
C SER A 46 -4.08 5.29 -10.99
N ARG A 47 -4.33 5.63 -9.73
CA ARG A 47 -3.61 6.66 -8.98
C ARG A 47 -2.48 6.10 -8.11
N LEU A 48 -2.24 4.79 -8.12
CA LEU A 48 -1.18 4.16 -7.32
C LEU A 48 0.19 4.84 -7.45
N PRO A 49 0.67 5.28 -8.65
CA PRO A 49 1.96 5.93 -8.77
C PRO A 49 2.08 7.29 -8.06
N GLU A 50 0.95 7.93 -7.72
CA GLU A 50 0.95 9.24 -7.08
C GLU A 50 1.40 9.17 -5.61
N TRP A 51 1.15 8.04 -4.95
CA TRP A 51 1.43 7.87 -3.53
C TRP A 51 2.28 6.64 -3.19
N ASN A 52 2.26 5.59 -4.00
CA ASN A 52 3.09 4.41 -3.73
C ASN A 52 4.50 4.62 -4.26
N ALA A 53 5.45 4.77 -3.34
CA ALA A 53 6.85 5.13 -3.64
C ALA A 53 7.59 4.15 -4.57
N ARG A 54 7.04 2.95 -4.79
CA ARG A 54 7.69 1.89 -5.60
C ARG A 54 6.97 1.58 -6.89
N ILE A 55 5.79 2.10 -7.10
CA ILE A 55 5.05 1.95 -8.35
C ILE A 55 5.42 3.09 -9.29
N ARG A 56 6.04 2.75 -10.41
CA ARG A 56 6.47 3.72 -11.43
C ARG A 56 5.32 4.15 -12.32
N ARG A 57 4.49 3.18 -12.72
CA ARG A 57 3.30 3.40 -13.55
C ARG A 57 2.35 2.23 -13.44
N VAL A 58 1.09 2.46 -13.75
CA VAL A 58 0.09 1.42 -13.96
C VAL A 58 0.18 0.95 -15.40
N LEU A 59 0.24 -0.36 -15.61
CA LEU A 59 0.28 -1.00 -16.94
C LEU A 59 -1.13 -1.42 -17.38
N GLU A 60 -1.90 -2.01 -16.45
CA GLU A 60 -3.27 -2.42 -16.61
C GLU A 60 -4.04 -1.97 -15.35
N PRO A 61 -4.84 -0.90 -15.41
CA PRO A 61 -5.64 -0.48 -14.25
C PRO A 61 -6.80 -1.45 -14.02
N ALA A 62 -7.21 -1.61 -12.77
CA ALA A 62 -8.43 -2.33 -12.46
C ALA A 62 -9.67 -1.52 -12.92
N PRO A 63 -10.75 -2.19 -13.35
CA PRO A 63 -12.02 -1.51 -13.53
C PRO A 63 -12.57 -0.98 -12.20
N ALA A 64 -13.27 0.14 -12.22
CA ALA A 64 -13.98 0.69 -11.09
C ALA A 64 -15.48 0.30 -11.15
N PRO A 65 -16.12 -0.02 -10.02
CA PRO A 65 -15.55 -0.14 -8.68
C PRO A 65 -14.66 -1.39 -8.53
N LEU A 66 -13.66 -1.30 -7.67
CA LEU A 66 -12.79 -2.44 -7.37
C LEU A 66 -13.57 -3.52 -6.61
N ALA A 67 -13.54 -4.74 -7.11
CA ALA A 67 -14.26 -5.88 -6.54
C ALA A 67 -13.33 -7.09 -6.33
N PRO A 68 -13.69 -8.04 -5.44
CA PRO A 68 -12.94 -9.28 -5.27
C PRO A 68 -12.72 -10.02 -6.59
N GLY A 69 -11.50 -10.53 -6.80
CA GLY A 69 -11.08 -11.23 -8.01
C GLY A 69 -10.59 -10.32 -9.15
N VAL A 70 -10.81 -9.01 -9.06
CA VAL A 70 -10.31 -8.06 -10.06
C VAL A 70 -8.79 -7.96 -9.96
N GLU A 71 -8.12 -7.93 -11.10
CA GLU A 71 -6.67 -7.82 -11.21
C GLU A 71 -6.25 -6.47 -11.79
N TRP A 72 -5.04 -6.06 -11.43
CA TRP A 72 -4.32 -4.95 -12.07
C TRP A 72 -2.84 -5.25 -12.17
N LEU A 73 -2.17 -4.59 -13.09
CA LEU A 73 -0.74 -4.75 -13.33
C LEU A 73 -0.02 -3.41 -13.20
N VAL A 74 1.06 -3.41 -12.44
CA VAL A 74 1.89 -2.23 -12.23
C VAL A 74 3.35 -2.52 -12.56
N GLN A 75 4.10 -1.49 -12.94
CA GLN A 75 5.54 -1.54 -13.02
C GLN A 75 6.15 -1.08 -11.70
N MET A 76 6.79 -1.99 -10.99
CA MET A 76 7.59 -1.71 -9.80
C MET A 76 8.97 -1.18 -10.18
N GLN A 77 9.54 -0.33 -9.32
CA GLN A 77 10.93 0.11 -9.43
C GLN A 77 11.56 0.22 -8.04
N VAL A 78 12.68 -0.48 -7.83
CA VAL A 78 13.48 -0.42 -6.59
C VAL A 78 14.96 -0.45 -6.95
N ALA A 79 15.73 0.51 -6.47
CA ALA A 79 17.19 0.59 -6.70
C ALA A 79 17.62 0.40 -8.17
N GLY A 80 16.85 0.96 -9.09
CA GLY A 80 17.12 0.86 -10.55
C GLY A 80 16.55 -0.39 -11.22
N ALA A 81 16.26 -1.46 -10.48
CA ALA A 81 15.59 -2.64 -11.02
C ALA A 81 14.11 -2.38 -11.28
N ARG A 82 13.58 -2.90 -12.39
CA ARG A 82 12.17 -2.79 -12.77
C ARG A 82 11.59 -4.16 -13.07
N TRP A 83 10.35 -4.39 -12.64
CA TRP A 83 9.62 -5.62 -12.95
C TRP A 83 8.11 -5.37 -12.92
N PRO A 84 7.33 -6.12 -13.70
CA PRO A 84 5.87 -6.11 -13.59
C PRO A 84 5.42 -6.84 -12.32
N SER A 85 4.41 -6.30 -11.65
CA SER A 85 3.77 -6.90 -10.49
C SER A 85 2.28 -6.93 -10.70
N ARG A 86 1.70 -8.12 -10.67
CA ARG A 86 0.26 -8.35 -10.75
C ARG A 86 -0.32 -8.45 -9.35
N SER A 87 -1.41 -7.75 -9.15
CA SER A 87 -2.18 -7.79 -7.92
C SER A 87 -3.60 -8.27 -8.21
N THR A 88 -4.21 -8.91 -7.22
CA THR A 88 -5.59 -9.39 -7.27
C THR A 88 -6.30 -8.94 -6.00
N ALA A 89 -7.44 -8.27 -6.12
CA ALA A 89 -8.28 -7.90 -5.00
C ALA A 89 -8.85 -9.16 -4.32
N VAL A 90 -8.76 -9.22 -3.01
CA VAL A 90 -9.32 -10.30 -2.17
C VAL A 90 -10.59 -9.82 -1.50
N THR A 91 -10.54 -8.64 -0.90
CA THR A 91 -11.65 -7.97 -0.23
C THR A 91 -11.63 -6.50 -0.62
N CYS A 92 -12.78 -5.95 -0.92
CA CYS A 92 -12.98 -4.51 -1.04
C CYS A 92 -14.35 -4.19 -0.41
N ASP A 93 -14.34 -3.72 0.83
CA ASP A 93 -15.53 -3.39 1.61
C ASP A 93 -15.54 -1.89 1.94
N PRO A 94 -16.27 -1.07 1.17
CA PRO A 94 -16.36 0.36 1.42
C PRO A 94 -17.06 0.70 2.74
N GLY A 95 -18.01 -0.14 3.20
CA GLY A 95 -18.74 0.09 4.44
C GLY A 95 -17.86 -0.05 5.67
N GLN A 96 -16.98 -1.05 5.66
CA GLN A 96 -15.98 -1.28 6.71
C GLN A 96 -14.65 -0.57 6.40
N ARG A 97 -14.47 -0.03 5.22
CA ARG A 97 -13.21 0.55 4.70
C ARG A 97 -12.03 -0.40 4.83
N VAL A 98 -12.27 -1.66 4.44
CA VAL A 98 -11.27 -2.72 4.39
C VAL A 98 -10.94 -3.04 2.95
N PHE A 99 -9.66 -3.03 2.63
CA PHE A 99 -9.15 -3.44 1.34
C PHE A 99 -8.04 -4.46 1.52
N GLU A 100 -8.20 -5.64 0.91
CA GLU A 100 -7.18 -6.68 0.89
C GLU A 100 -6.86 -7.07 -0.54
N HIS A 101 -5.58 -7.26 -0.80
CA HIS A 101 -5.12 -7.74 -2.10
C HIS A 101 -3.87 -8.62 -1.97
N THR A 102 -3.71 -9.55 -2.89
CA THR A 102 -2.44 -10.24 -3.08
C THR A 102 -1.62 -9.55 -4.16
N SER A 103 -0.30 -9.63 -4.07
CA SER A 103 0.61 -9.20 -5.14
C SER A 103 1.69 -10.24 -5.40
N ARG A 104 2.10 -10.36 -6.65
CA ARG A 104 3.17 -11.25 -7.12
C ARG A 104 3.94 -10.62 -8.26
N SER A 105 5.21 -10.98 -8.44
CA SER A 105 5.91 -10.64 -9.67
C SER A 105 5.25 -11.36 -10.85
N ASP A 106 5.05 -10.68 -11.97
CA ASP A 106 4.44 -11.25 -13.18
C ASP A 106 5.51 -11.89 -14.10
N ASP A 107 6.44 -12.61 -13.47
CA ASP A 107 7.57 -13.31 -14.10
C ASP A 107 7.54 -14.82 -13.88
N GLY A 108 6.36 -15.36 -13.47
CA GLY A 108 6.19 -16.77 -13.12
C GLY A 108 6.69 -17.15 -11.72
N ASN A 109 7.19 -16.19 -10.94
CA ASN A 109 7.64 -16.46 -9.57
C ASN A 109 6.46 -16.74 -8.63
N PRO A 110 6.47 -17.87 -7.89
CA PRO A 110 5.38 -18.26 -7.01
C PRO A 110 5.29 -17.48 -5.70
N ALA A 111 6.24 -16.59 -5.41
CA ALA A 111 6.22 -15.78 -4.19
C ALA A 111 5.04 -14.79 -4.22
N ARG A 112 4.34 -14.67 -3.11
CA ARG A 112 3.17 -13.80 -2.97
C ARG A 112 3.32 -12.94 -1.72
N ALA A 113 2.73 -11.74 -1.76
CA ALA A 113 2.47 -10.91 -0.61
C ALA A 113 0.96 -10.71 -0.47
N LEU A 114 0.45 -10.85 0.73
CA LEU A 114 -0.91 -10.44 1.10
C LEU A 114 -0.80 -9.10 1.81
N TRP A 115 -1.66 -8.16 1.43
CA TRP A 115 -1.77 -6.82 1.98
C TRP A 115 -3.17 -6.63 2.52
N ARG A 116 -3.29 -6.03 3.70
CA ARG A 116 -4.55 -5.60 4.27
C ARG A 116 -4.43 -4.14 4.69
N TRP A 117 -5.39 -3.35 4.24
CA TRP A 117 -5.55 -1.94 4.55
C TRP A 117 -6.87 -1.75 5.30
N GLN A 118 -6.82 -1.00 6.39
CA GLN A 118 -7.98 -0.61 7.16
C GLN A 118 -7.93 0.90 7.34
N VAL A 119 -9.05 1.58 7.05
CA VAL A 119 -9.19 3.01 7.30
C VAL A 119 -10.24 3.23 8.37
N THR A 120 -9.86 3.90 9.45
CA THR A 120 -10.75 4.20 10.58
C THR A 120 -10.89 5.71 10.73
N PRO A 121 -12.13 6.27 10.76
CA PRO A 121 -12.32 7.68 11.02
C PRO A 121 -11.91 8.02 12.45
N ILE A 122 -11.30 9.18 12.64
CA ILE A 122 -10.96 9.76 13.93
C ILE A 122 -11.48 11.22 13.96
N PRO A 123 -11.65 11.84 15.16
CA PRO A 123 -12.19 13.19 15.26
C PRO A 123 -11.50 14.22 14.37
N ALA A 124 -12.22 15.32 14.06
CA ALA A 124 -11.75 16.46 13.28
C ALA A 124 -11.46 16.14 11.79
N GLN A 125 -12.31 15.33 11.15
CA GLN A 125 -12.22 14.97 9.72
C GLN A 125 -10.85 14.34 9.38
N ARG A 126 -10.36 13.51 10.28
CA ARG A 126 -9.09 12.80 10.15
C ARG A 126 -9.33 11.31 10.09
N SER A 127 -8.32 10.60 9.67
CA SER A 127 -8.39 9.14 9.57
C SER A 127 -7.10 8.49 10.03
N ARG A 128 -7.23 7.28 10.54
CA ARG A 128 -6.12 6.36 10.78
C ARG A 128 -6.09 5.31 9.69
N ILE A 129 -4.95 5.16 9.03
CA ILE A 129 -4.68 4.09 8.09
C ILE A 129 -3.82 3.05 8.81
N GLU A 130 -4.27 1.81 8.79
CA GLU A 130 -3.50 0.66 9.24
C GLU A 130 -3.23 -0.23 8.03
N VAL A 131 -1.97 -0.55 7.80
CA VAL A 131 -1.57 -1.49 6.74
C VAL A 131 -0.78 -2.62 7.36
N SER A 132 -1.15 -3.83 7.03
CA SER A 132 -0.40 -5.04 7.37
C SER A 132 -0.08 -5.83 6.11
N TRP A 133 1.03 -6.55 6.14
CA TRP A 133 1.44 -7.40 5.03
C TRP A 133 2.03 -8.70 5.52
N HIS A 134 1.86 -9.72 4.71
CA HIS A 134 2.47 -11.02 4.89
C HIS A 134 3.08 -11.50 3.58
N VAL A 135 4.37 -11.83 3.60
CA VAL A 135 5.13 -12.26 2.43
C VAL A 135 5.54 -13.71 2.57
N SER A 136 5.16 -14.52 1.58
CA SER A 136 5.48 -15.95 1.50
C SER A 136 6.46 -16.21 0.34
N PRO A 137 7.79 -16.12 0.58
CA PRO A 137 8.78 -16.44 -0.44
C PRO A 137 8.84 -17.95 -0.66
N ARG A 138 8.68 -18.42 -1.91
CA ARG A 138 8.66 -19.87 -2.22
C ARG A 138 9.93 -20.42 -2.82
N THR A 139 10.92 -19.57 -3.19
CA THR A 139 12.18 -20.03 -3.76
C THR A 139 13.34 -19.92 -2.79
N PHE A 140 14.25 -20.91 -2.76
CA PHE A 140 15.39 -21.00 -1.84
C PHE A 140 16.29 -19.75 -1.88
N TRP A 141 16.67 -19.28 -3.06
CA TRP A 141 17.53 -18.11 -3.22
C TRP A 141 16.91 -16.81 -2.71
N ARG A 142 15.60 -16.63 -2.92
CA ARG A 142 14.89 -15.45 -2.36
C ARG A 142 14.71 -15.56 -0.85
N ARG A 143 14.69 -16.77 -0.29
CA ARG A 143 14.68 -17.00 1.16
C ARG A 143 15.99 -16.57 1.80
N ALA A 144 17.12 -17.00 1.24
CA ALA A 144 18.43 -16.84 1.88
C ALA A 144 19.02 -15.43 1.70
N LEU A 145 18.95 -14.87 0.49
CA LEU A 145 19.66 -13.64 0.14
C LEU A 145 18.77 -12.38 0.18
N PHE A 146 17.54 -12.50 -0.30
CA PHE A 146 16.65 -11.33 -0.45
C PHE A 146 15.70 -11.10 0.72
N GLY A 147 15.44 -12.07 1.59
CA GLY A 147 14.48 -11.93 2.68
C GLY A 147 14.86 -10.83 3.69
N LYS A 148 16.14 -10.74 4.06
CA LYS A 148 16.64 -9.69 4.97
C LYS A 148 16.61 -8.30 4.33
N LEU A 149 17.01 -8.22 3.06
CA LEU A 149 17.03 -6.96 2.31
C LEU A 149 15.59 -6.47 2.07
N ARG A 150 14.70 -7.35 1.65
CA ARG A 150 13.29 -7.02 1.41
C ARG A 150 12.56 -6.60 2.68
N ARG A 151 12.84 -7.26 3.81
CA ARG A 151 12.28 -6.85 5.12
C ARG A 151 12.68 -5.42 5.49
N ARG A 152 13.96 -5.05 5.31
CA ARG A 152 14.43 -3.68 5.53
C ARG A 152 13.75 -2.69 4.58
N GLN A 153 13.72 -3.01 3.29
CA GLN A 153 13.09 -2.17 2.29
C GLN A 153 11.61 -1.89 2.59
N MET A 154 10.83 -2.91 2.96
CA MET A 154 9.42 -2.72 3.30
C MET A 154 9.22 -1.86 4.55
N GLY A 155 10.16 -1.89 5.49
CA GLY A 155 10.16 -1.03 6.67
C GLY A 155 10.21 0.47 6.32
N ASP A 156 10.83 0.83 5.22
CA ASP A 156 10.95 2.22 4.75
C ASP A 156 9.87 2.56 3.70
N GLU A 157 9.57 1.62 2.79
CA GLU A 157 8.64 1.82 1.66
C GLU A 157 7.22 2.16 2.10
N VAL A 158 6.70 1.46 3.10
CA VAL A 158 5.32 1.63 3.54
C VAL A 158 5.11 2.96 4.25
N PRO A 159 5.96 3.38 5.21
CA PRO A 159 5.87 4.73 5.78
C PRO A 159 6.02 5.84 4.75
N ASP A 160 6.91 5.68 3.76
CA ASP A 160 7.08 6.66 2.67
C ASP A 160 5.79 6.80 1.85
N SER A 161 5.18 5.68 1.50
CA SER A 161 3.91 5.65 0.76
C SER A 161 2.76 6.28 1.55
N LEU A 162 2.66 6.00 2.86
CA LEU A 162 1.64 6.61 3.71
C LEU A 162 1.83 8.13 3.85
N ARG A 163 3.09 8.60 3.93
CA ARG A 163 3.38 10.04 3.93
C ARG A 163 2.99 10.71 2.61
N ALA A 164 3.28 10.08 1.49
CA ALA A 164 2.90 10.60 0.17
C ALA A 164 1.39 10.64 -0.01
N LEU A 165 0.68 9.60 0.42
CA LEU A 165 -0.78 9.53 0.41
C LEU A 165 -1.40 10.67 1.24
N GLY A 166 -0.92 10.86 2.47
CA GLY A 166 -1.37 11.96 3.32
C GLY A 166 -1.10 13.34 2.71
N ALA A 167 0.04 13.51 2.04
CA ALA A 167 0.37 14.76 1.36
C ALA A 167 -0.53 15.04 0.13
N LEU A 168 -0.98 14.01 -0.57
CA LEU A 168 -1.96 14.15 -1.66
C LEU A 168 -3.31 14.61 -1.16
N LEU A 169 -3.80 14.00 -0.09
CA LEU A 169 -5.10 14.32 0.50
C LEU A 169 -5.14 15.68 1.18
N ALA A 170 -4.01 16.18 1.66
CA ALA A 170 -3.90 17.52 2.24
C ALA A 170 -3.89 18.64 1.19
N ARG A 171 -3.80 18.34 -0.11
CA ARG A 171 -3.91 19.34 -1.17
C ARG A 171 -5.38 19.67 -1.37
N PRO A 172 -5.80 20.96 -1.27
CA PRO A 172 -7.16 21.32 -1.64
C PRO A 172 -7.39 20.91 -3.09
N SER A 173 -8.50 20.20 -3.34
CA SER A 173 -8.95 19.96 -4.70
C SER A 173 -9.06 21.31 -5.39
N ALA A 174 -8.33 21.51 -6.48
CA ALA A 174 -8.52 22.69 -7.32
C ALA A 174 -9.95 22.58 -7.92
N VAL A 175 -10.91 23.11 -7.17
CA VAL A 175 -12.26 23.33 -7.71
C VAL A 175 -12.07 24.35 -8.83
N GLY A 176 -12.22 23.88 -10.07
CA GLY A 176 -12.24 24.76 -11.22
C GLY A 176 -13.36 25.79 -11.03
N THR A 177 -12.96 27.02 -10.83
CA THR A 177 -13.86 28.16 -10.95
C THR A 177 -14.27 28.20 -12.43
N VAL A 178 -15.44 27.67 -12.74
CA VAL A 178 -16.10 27.98 -14.01
C VAL A 178 -16.58 29.42 -13.81
N GLU A 179 -15.84 30.36 -14.38
CA GLU A 179 -16.36 31.71 -14.60
C GLU A 179 -17.42 31.63 -15.69
N ASP A 180 -18.65 32.03 -15.33
CA ASP A 180 -19.72 32.39 -16.27
C ASP A 180 -19.36 33.64 -17.08
#